data_4791e805c59f161e598c90b80e36eb33
#
_entry.id   4791e805c59f161e598c90b80e36eb33
#
_cell.length_a   1.000
_cell.length_b   1.000
_cell.length_c   1.000
_cell.angle_alpha   90.00
_cell.angle_beta   90.00
_cell.angle_gamma   90.00
#
_symmetry.space_group_name_H-M   'P 1'
#
loop_
_entity.id
_entity.type
_entity.pdbx_description
1 polymer ?
#
loop_
_entity_poly.entity_id
_entity_poly.type
_entity_poly.pdbx_seq_one_letter_code
_entity_poly.pdbx_strand_id
1 'polypeptide(L)'
;GIDRITEISKSMRTFSRGDTATKIAFNIHEGIDSTLLILKHRLKANQSRPEIEIVKNYGELPEVNCYPGQLNQVFMNLIANAIDALEEGNSGRSFEEIKVHPNRITITTEVDGQKPKVLVKIKDNGIGMSKEVKEKVFQHLFTTKVVGKGTGLGLSISRQIVEGKHGGKITLISAEGKGTEFAIALPLT
;
A
#
# COMPACT_ATOMS: atom_id res chain seq x y z
N GLY A 1 3.11 18.66 -18.32
CA GLY A 1 2.27 19.75 -18.72
C GLY A 1 1.41 20.28 -17.57
N ILE A 2 0.63 21.28 -17.84
CA ILE A 2 -0.26 21.93 -16.86
C ILE A 2 -1.24 20.93 -16.25
N ASP A 3 -1.82 20.05 -17.07
CA ASP A 3 -2.80 19.05 -16.63
C ASP A 3 -2.19 18.10 -15.60
N ARG A 4 -0.94 17.69 -15.81
CA ARG A 4 -0.24 16.79 -14.89
C ARG A 4 0.03 17.48 -13.54
N ILE A 5 0.41 18.76 -13.55
CA ILE A 5 0.61 19.52 -12.32
C ILE A 5 -0.69 19.66 -11.56
N THR A 6 -1.80 19.91 -12.27
CA THR A 6 -3.13 20.02 -11.67
C THR A 6 -3.57 18.70 -11.04
N GLU A 7 -3.33 17.58 -11.72
CA GLU A 7 -3.65 16.25 -11.20
C GLU A 7 -2.88 15.92 -9.92
N ILE A 8 -1.57 16.23 -9.89
CA ILE A 8 -0.74 16.00 -8.71
C ILE A 8 -1.21 16.88 -7.55
N SER A 9 -1.50 18.15 -7.80
CA SER A 9 -2.00 19.05 -6.75
C SER A 9 -3.34 18.58 -6.18
N LYS A 10 -4.23 18.10 -7.04
CA LYS A 10 -5.52 17.53 -6.62
C LYS A 10 -5.32 16.27 -5.79
N SER A 11 -4.41 15.39 -6.21
CA SER A 11 -4.10 14.16 -5.48
C SER A 11 -3.48 14.45 -4.12
N MET A 12 -2.62 15.45 -4.02
CA MET A 12 -2.05 15.85 -2.74
C MET A 12 -3.09 16.43 -1.80
N ARG A 13 -4.06 17.17 -2.32
CA ARG A 13 -5.17 17.66 -1.51
C ARG A 13 -6.05 16.51 -1.01
N THR A 14 -6.33 15.54 -1.87
CA THR A 14 -7.07 14.33 -1.48
C THR A 14 -6.30 13.55 -0.42
N PHE A 15 -5.02 13.36 -0.61
CA PHE A 15 -4.15 12.67 0.33
C PHE A 15 -4.09 13.38 1.68
N SER A 16 -3.95 14.72 1.67
CA SER A 16 -3.85 15.53 2.89
C SER A 16 -5.19 15.85 3.53
N ARG A 17 -6.29 15.47 2.91
CA ARG A 17 -7.64 15.73 3.38
C ARG A 17 -7.83 15.07 4.74
N GLY A 18 -7.59 15.73 5.72
CA GLY A 18 -7.91 15.30 6.70
C GLY A 18 -7.74 14.81 7.92
N ASP A 19 -7.02 15.28 8.70
CA ASP A 19 -7.12 14.97 10.11
C ASP A 19 -8.26 15.79 10.71
N THR A 20 -9.48 15.49 10.30
CA THR A 20 -10.66 16.02 10.94
C THR A 20 -10.85 15.30 12.28
N ALA A 21 -11.40 15.98 13.27
CA ALA A 21 -11.69 15.38 14.57
C ALA A 21 -12.77 14.29 14.48
N THR A 22 -13.50 14.24 13.37
CA THR A 22 -14.59 13.28 13.13
C THR A 22 -14.37 12.53 11.85
N LYS A 23 -14.87 11.31 11.80
CA LYS A 23 -14.86 10.51 10.58
C LYS A 23 -15.81 11.13 9.55
N ILE A 24 -15.45 11.00 8.28
CA ILE A 24 -16.28 11.43 7.17
C ILE A 24 -16.43 10.29 6.17
N ALA A 25 -17.50 10.33 5.36
CA ALA A 25 -17.70 9.39 4.28
C ALA A 25 -16.63 9.63 3.20
N PHE A 26 -15.93 8.58 2.79
CA PHE A 26 -14.79 8.68 1.90
C PHE A 26 -14.78 7.54 0.90
N ASN A 27 -14.43 7.85 -0.35
CA ASN A 27 -14.22 6.87 -1.41
C ASN A 27 -12.81 6.29 -1.30
N ILE A 28 -12.72 5.03 -0.91
CA ILE A 28 -11.44 4.33 -0.71
C ILE A 28 -10.61 4.30 -2.00
N HIS A 29 -11.24 4.08 -3.15
CA HIS A 29 -10.53 4.05 -4.44
C HIS A 29 -9.85 5.38 -4.75
N GLU A 30 -10.51 6.49 -4.40
CA GLU A 30 -9.93 7.83 -4.58
C GLU A 30 -8.65 7.98 -3.75
N GLY A 31 -8.65 7.49 -2.52
CA GLY A 31 -7.46 7.49 -1.66
C GLY A 31 -6.32 6.66 -2.21
N ILE A 32 -6.62 5.46 -2.70
CA ILE A 32 -5.61 4.57 -3.29
C ILE A 32 -5.05 5.19 -4.57
N ASP A 33 -5.91 5.68 -5.45
CA ASP A 33 -5.47 6.29 -6.72
C ASP A 33 -4.61 7.52 -6.51
N SER A 34 -4.95 8.36 -5.52
CA SER A 34 -4.16 9.54 -5.16
C SER A 34 -2.77 9.12 -4.66
N THR A 35 -2.70 8.06 -3.86
CA THR A 35 -1.45 7.52 -3.36
C THR A 35 -0.57 7.02 -4.52
N LEU A 36 -1.15 6.28 -5.46
CA LEU A 36 -0.44 5.79 -6.64
C LEU A 36 0.10 6.95 -7.49
N LEU A 37 -0.66 8.01 -7.63
CA LEU A 37 -0.22 9.17 -8.39
C LEU A 37 0.96 9.88 -7.70
N ILE A 38 0.91 10.02 -6.38
CA ILE A 38 2.02 10.59 -5.60
C ILE A 38 3.29 9.74 -5.75
N LEU A 39 3.16 8.41 -5.75
CA LEU A 39 4.28 7.48 -5.89
C LEU A 39 4.69 7.20 -7.34
N LYS A 40 4.07 7.86 -8.31
CA LYS A 40 4.30 7.60 -9.73
C LYS A 40 5.78 7.63 -10.10
N HIS A 41 6.54 8.55 -9.53
CA HIS A 41 7.99 8.68 -9.80
C HIS A 41 8.77 7.42 -9.39
N ARG A 42 8.31 6.69 -8.38
CA ARG A 42 8.94 5.44 -7.95
C ARG A 42 8.49 4.24 -8.79
N LEU A 43 7.34 4.33 -9.43
CA LEU A 43 6.78 3.25 -10.24
C LEU A 43 7.31 3.23 -11.66
N LYS A 44 7.80 4.37 -12.16
CA LYS A 44 8.31 4.51 -13.53
C LYS A 44 9.52 3.62 -13.78
N ALA A 45 9.73 3.30 -15.06
CA ALA A 45 10.95 2.65 -15.51
C ALA A 45 12.19 3.49 -15.17
N ASN A 46 13.28 2.82 -14.86
CA ASN A 46 14.58 3.45 -14.64
C ASN A 46 15.68 2.60 -15.30
N GLN A 47 16.95 2.92 -15.04
CA GLN A 47 18.06 2.20 -15.66
C GLN A 47 18.14 0.73 -15.25
N SER A 48 17.60 0.39 -14.08
CA SER A 48 17.72 -0.95 -13.49
C SER A 48 16.54 -1.85 -13.78
N ARG A 49 15.37 -1.28 -14.09
CA ARG A 49 14.15 -2.05 -14.29
C ARG A 49 13.11 -1.33 -15.14
N PRO A 50 12.21 -2.09 -15.80
CA PRO A 50 11.01 -1.51 -16.42
C PRO A 50 10.04 -0.92 -15.37
N GLU A 51 9.02 -0.26 -15.86
CA GLU A 51 7.93 0.23 -15.02
C GLU A 51 7.31 -0.91 -14.21
N ILE A 52 6.99 -0.64 -12.94
CA ILE A 52 6.26 -1.58 -12.09
C ILE A 52 4.81 -1.61 -12.57
N GLU A 53 4.31 -2.81 -12.87
CA GLU A 53 2.91 -2.98 -13.27
C GLU A 53 1.98 -2.79 -12.07
N ILE A 54 0.94 -2.00 -12.25
CA ILE A 54 -0.11 -1.84 -11.25
C ILE A 54 -1.38 -2.47 -11.80
N VAL A 55 -1.87 -3.51 -11.13
CA VAL A 55 -3.12 -4.18 -11.47
C VAL A 55 -4.17 -3.78 -10.44
N LYS A 56 -5.25 -3.16 -10.90
CA LYS A 56 -6.36 -2.72 -10.03
C LYS A 56 -7.56 -3.64 -10.24
N ASN A 57 -7.87 -4.42 -9.23
CA ASN A 57 -9.06 -5.27 -9.18
C ASN A 57 -10.05 -4.66 -8.19
N TYR A 58 -10.62 -3.51 -8.56
CA TYR A 58 -11.51 -2.75 -7.72
C TYR A 58 -12.94 -3.29 -7.82
N GLY A 59 -13.48 -3.72 -6.68
CA GLY A 59 -14.89 -4.07 -6.59
C GLY A 59 -15.75 -2.83 -6.40
N GLU A 60 -17.05 -3.02 -6.34
CA GLU A 60 -17.98 -1.94 -6.02
C GLU A 60 -17.98 -1.74 -4.50
N LEU A 61 -17.56 -0.56 -4.06
CA LEU A 61 -17.47 -0.23 -2.64
C LEU A 61 -18.40 0.92 -2.30
N PRO A 62 -19.09 0.84 -1.16
CA PRO A 62 -19.74 2.04 -0.61
C PRO A 62 -18.68 2.98 -0.05
N GLU A 63 -19.03 4.22 0.20
CA GLU A 63 -18.17 5.12 0.94
C GLU A 63 -17.99 4.59 2.37
N VAL A 64 -16.81 4.79 2.94
CA VAL A 64 -16.47 4.32 4.28
C VAL A 64 -16.31 5.51 5.21
N ASN A 65 -16.96 5.48 6.35
CA ASN A 65 -16.74 6.49 7.39
C ASN A 65 -15.36 6.25 8.01
N CYS A 66 -14.49 7.21 7.83
CA CYS A 66 -13.09 7.06 8.24
C CYS A 66 -12.42 8.41 8.42
N TYR A 67 -11.15 8.36 8.82
CA TYR A 67 -10.26 9.51 8.81
C TYR A 67 -9.42 9.41 7.53
N PRO A 68 -9.79 10.13 6.45
CA PRO A 68 -9.17 9.90 5.13
C PRO A 68 -7.66 10.11 5.09
N GLY A 69 -7.15 11.14 5.75
CA GLY A 69 -5.71 11.40 5.80
C GLY A 69 -4.95 10.28 6.46
N GLN A 70 -5.50 9.68 7.51
CA GLN A 70 -4.88 8.55 8.20
C GLN A 70 -4.90 7.29 7.33
N LEU A 71 -6.02 6.99 6.68
CA LEU A 71 -6.08 5.84 5.76
C LEU A 71 -5.14 6.02 4.56
N ASN A 72 -5.04 7.22 4.02
CA ASN A 72 -4.10 7.50 2.94
C ASN A 72 -2.65 7.26 3.39
N GLN A 73 -2.33 7.54 4.64
CA GLN A 73 -1.03 7.22 5.22
C GLN A 73 -0.78 5.70 5.23
N VAL A 74 -1.80 4.90 5.53
CA VAL A 74 -1.71 3.43 5.48
C VAL A 74 -1.45 2.98 4.05
N PHE A 75 -2.20 3.48 3.08
CA PHE A 75 -2.00 3.13 1.67
C PHE A 75 -0.60 3.49 1.20
N MET A 76 -0.11 4.67 1.57
CA MET A 76 1.25 5.12 1.26
C MET A 76 2.28 4.15 1.84
N ASN A 77 2.14 3.80 3.12
CA ASN A 77 3.09 2.91 3.79
C ASN A 77 3.12 1.53 3.14
N LEU A 78 1.95 0.96 2.84
CA LEU A 78 1.88 -0.39 2.29
C LEU A 78 2.37 -0.45 0.84
N ILE A 79 2.02 0.53 0.02
CA ILE A 79 2.46 0.57 -1.38
C ILE A 79 3.96 0.87 -1.46
N ALA A 80 4.48 1.78 -0.63
CA ALA A 80 5.91 2.04 -0.57
C ALA A 80 6.69 0.79 -0.14
N ASN A 81 6.18 0.04 0.83
CA ASN A 81 6.79 -1.23 1.24
C ASN A 81 6.79 -2.26 0.11
N ALA A 82 5.72 -2.31 -0.68
CA ALA A 82 5.66 -3.20 -1.85
C ALA A 82 6.73 -2.82 -2.87
N ILE A 83 6.90 -1.54 -3.15
CA ILE A 83 7.95 -1.05 -4.06
C ILE A 83 9.33 -1.44 -3.53
N ASP A 84 9.58 -1.22 -2.25
CA ASP A 84 10.87 -1.57 -1.63
C ASP A 84 11.15 -3.06 -1.75
N ALA A 85 10.17 -3.91 -1.51
CA ALA A 85 10.32 -5.36 -1.62
C ALA A 85 10.64 -5.79 -3.05
N LEU A 86 10.03 -5.14 -4.04
CA LEU A 86 10.32 -5.39 -5.45
C LEU A 86 11.74 -4.98 -5.80
N GLU A 87 12.18 -3.83 -5.35
CA GLU A 87 13.54 -3.32 -5.60
C GLU A 87 14.59 -4.20 -4.94
N GLU A 88 14.36 -4.67 -3.73
CA GLU A 88 15.24 -5.63 -3.06
C GLU A 88 15.32 -6.96 -3.84
N GLY A 89 14.18 -7.44 -4.30
CA GLY A 89 14.11 -8.68 -5.07
C GLY A 89 14.76 -8.59 -6.44
N ASN A 90 14.97 -7.39 -6.95
CA ASN A 90 15.63 -7.18 -8.25
C ASN A 90 17.16 -7.25 -8.15
N SER A 91 17.73 -7.30 -6.96
CA SER A 91 19.17 -7.42 -6.77
C SER A 91 19.70 -8.67 -7.48
N GLY A 92 20.69 -8.50 -8.35
CA GLY A 92 21.25 -9.59 -9.13
C GLY A 92 20.45 -9.97 -10.39
N ARG A 93 19.33 -9.32 -10.64
CA ARG A 93 18.54 -9.53 -11.86
C ARG A 93 18.86 -8.47 -12.90
N SER A 94 19.00 -8.88 -14.16
CA SER A 94 19.20 -7.96 -15.26
C SER A 94 17.89 -7.27 -15.64
N PHE A 95 17.99 -6.15 -16.35
CA PHE A 95 16.81 -5.46 -16.90
C PHE A 95 15.94 -6.41 -17.73
N GLU A 96 16.57 -7.22 -18.57
CA GLU A 96 15.86 -8.17 -19.44
C GLU A 96 15.15 -9.27 -18.63
N GLU A 97 15.77 -9.76 -17.58
CA GLU A 97 15.14 -10.75 -16.69
C GLU A 97 13.89 -10.16 -16.02
N ILE A 98 13.97 -8.92 -15.55
CA ILE A 98 12.84 -8.24 -14.94
C ILE A 98 11.75 -7.97 -15.97
N LYS A 99 12.14 -7.67 -17.22
CA LYS A 99 11.18 -7.46 -18.32
C LYS A 99 10.38 -8.73 -18.62
N VAL A 100 11.01 -9.90 -18.56
CA VAL A 100 10.34 -11.19 -18.77
C VAL A 100 9.45 -11.58 -17.61
N HIS A 101 9.90 -11.31 -16.38
CA HIS A 101 9.13 -11.55 -15.17
C HIS A 101 8.96 -10.22 -14.44
N PRO A 102 7.99 -9.38 -14.87
CA PRO A 102 7.92 -8.00 -14.41
C PRO A 102 7.49 -7.86 -12.94
N ASN A 103 7.98 -6.81 -12.34
CA ASN A 103 7.53 -6.40 -11.01
C ASN A 103 6.06 -5.99 -11.10
N ARG A 104 5.26 -6.46 -10.15
CA ARG A 104 3.82 -6.20 -10.15
C ARG A 104 3.29 -5.95 -8.75
N ILE A 105 2.42 -4.95 -8.65
CA ILE A 105 1.62 -4.72 -7.44
C ILE A 105 0.17 -4.86 -7.84
N THR A 106 -0.56 -5.74 -7.16
CA THR A 106 -1.99 -5.96 -7.40
C THR A 106 -2.77 -5.41 -6.22
N ILE A 107 -3.74 -4.55 -6.51
CA ILE A 107 -4.60 -3.93 -5.48
C ILE A 107 -6.01 -4.43 -5.72
N THR A 108 -6.55 -5.15 -4.75
CA THR A 108 -7.90 -5.73 -4.82
C THR A 108 -8.75 -5.12 -3.72
N THR A 109 -9.96 -4.70 -4.07
CA THR A 109 -10.94 -4.23 -3.10
C THR A 109 -12.22 -5.01 -3.25
N GLU A 110 -12.86 -5.31 -2.13
CA GLU A 110 -14.12 -6.05 -2.13
C GLU A 110 -14.89 -5.79 -0.84
N VAL A 111 -16.19 -6.04 -0.87
CA VAL A 111 -17.03 -6.02 0.33
C VAL A 111 -17.18 -7.46 0.81
N ASP A 112 -16.98 -7.69 2.11
CA ASP A 112 -17.27 -8.99 2.71
C ASP A 112 -18.79 -9.10 2.90
N GLY A 113 -19.41 -10.03 2.17
CA GLY A 113 -20.87 -10.20 2.20
C GLY A 113 -21.43 -10.77 3.49
N GLN A 114 -20.60 -11.38 4.35
CA GLN A 114 -21.07 -11.99 5.60
C GLN A 114 -21.02 -11.03 6.78
N LYS A 115 -20.07 -10.11 6.77
CA LYS A 115 -19.93 -9.06 7.77
C LYS A 115 -19.73 -7.73 7.05
N PRO A 116 -20.42 -6.67 7.46
CA PRO A 116 -20.34 -5.39 6.71
C PRO A 116 -18.97 -4.74 6.87
N LYS A 117 -18.03 -5.15 6.03
CA LYS A 117 -16.67 -4.56 6.00
C LYS A 117 -16.14 -4.50 4.58
N VAL A 118 -15.27 -3.55 4.36
CA VAL A 118 -14.50 -3.39 3.12
C VAL A 118 -13.14 -4.03 3.32
N LEU A 119 -12.72 -4.81 2.33
CA LEU A 119 -11.38 -5.41 2.30
C LEU A 119 -10.55 -4.71 1.24
N VAL A 120 -9.32 -4.32 1.60
CA VAL A 120 -8.32 -3.77 0.67
C VAL A 120 -7.09 -4.66 0.77
N LYS A 121 -6.70 -5.27 -0.36
CA LYS A 121 -5.53 -6.15 -0.42
C LYS A 121 -4.49 -5.53 -1.32
N ILE A 122 -3.26 -5.45 -0.84
CA ILE A 122 -2.11 -4.93 -1.60
C ILE A 122 -1.06 -6.03 -1.66
N LYS A 123 -0.87 -6.58 -2.85
CA LYS A 123 0.01 -7.72 -3.09
C LYS A 123 1.16 -7.33 -4.01
N ASP A 124 2.38 -7.70 -3.62
CA ASP A 124 3.55 -7.60 -4.51
C ASP A 124 4.06 -8.99 -4.85
N ASN A 125 4.81 -9.09 -5.95
CA ASN A 125 5.50 -10.31 -6.34
C ASN A 125 7.01 -10.23 -6.07
N GLY A 126 7.39 -9.58 -4.97
CA GLY A 126 8.78 -9.41 -4.56
C GLY A 126 9.35 -10.60 -3.80
N ILE A 127 10.33 -10.31 -2.94
CA ILE A 127 11.08 -11.35 -2.23
C ILE A 127 10.27 -12.09 -1.16
N GLY A 128 9.20 -11.48 -0.66
CA GLY A 128 8.46 -12.03 0.47
C GLY A 128 9.23 -11.92 1.78
N MET A 129 8.71 -12.58 2.80
CA MET A 129 9.27 -12.53 4.15
C MET A 129 9.47 -13.92 4.70
N SER A 130 10.55 -14.12 5.46
CA SER A 130 10.74 -15.32 6.27
C SER A 130 9.71 -15.34 7.40
N LYS A 131 9.51 -16.50 8.00
CA LYS A 131 8.62 -16.66 9.15
C LYS A 131 9.05 -15.73 10.29
N GLU A 132 10.36 -15.63 10.56
CA GLU A 132 10.91 -14.79 11.60
C GLU A 132 10.59 -13.31 11.37
N VAL A 133 10.77 -12.83 10.13
CA VAL A 133 10.46 -11.43 9.77
C VAL A 133 8.97 -11.17 9.90
N LYS A 134 8.10 -12.09 9.45
CA LYS A 134 6.65 -11.94 9.57
C LYS A 134 6.20 -11.76 11.03
N GLU A 135 6.79 -12.51 11.94
CA GLU A 135 6.45 -12.43 13.35
C GLU A 135 6.77 -11.07 13.97
N LYS A 136 7.73 -10.35 13.41
CA LYS A 136 8.23 -9.08 13.96
C LYS A 136 7.79 -7.85 13.18
N VAL A 137 7.15 -8.02 12.03
CA VAL A 137 6.94 -6.93 11.07
C VAL A 137 6.13 -5.75 11.61
N PHE A 138 5.23 -5.99 12.57
CA PHE A 138 4.41 -4.93 13.16
C PHE A 138 5.02 -4.34 14.44
N GLN A 139 6.18 -4.81 14.88
CA GLN A 139 6.83 -4.27 16.07
C GLN A 139 7.36 -2.86 15.80
N HIS A 140 7.26 -2.01 16.82
CA HIS A 140 7.74 -0.64 16.75
C HIS A 140 9.25 -0.62 16.46
N LEU A 141 9.67 0.24 15.55
CA LEU A 141 11.07 0.43 15.12
C LEU A 141 11.70 -0.78 14.40
N PHE A 142 10.95 -1.86 14.17
CA PHE A 142 11.50 -2.98 13.42
C PHE A 142 11.63 -2.62 11.93
N THR A 143 12.82 -2.90 11.37
CA THR A 143 13.06 -2.76 9.92
C THR A 143 14.20 -3.68 9.50
N THR A 144 14.08 -4.29 8.32
CA THR A 144 15.15 -5.00 7.63
C THR A 144 15.84 -4.10 6.61
N LYS A 145 15.37 -2.88 6.44
CA LYS A 145 15.89 -1.94 5.45
C LYS A 145 17.19 -1.31 5.92
N VAL A 146 18.01 -0.89 4.96
CA VAL A 146 19.23 -0.13 5.24
C VAL A 146 18.86 1.18 5.92
N VAL A 147 19.69 1.63 6.83
CA VAL A 147 19.51 2.91 7.53
C VAL A 147 19.22 4.03 6.52
N GLY A 148 18.14 4.76 6.76
CA GLY A 148 17.66 5.83 5.88
C GLY A 148 16.61 5.43 4.85
N LYS A 149 16.40 4.13 4.61
CA LYS A 149 15.37 3.65 3.67
C LYS A 149 14.08 3.21 4.32
N GLY A 150 14.06 3.13 5.62
CA GLY A 150 12.85 2.80 6.36
C GLY A 150 13.06 3.12 7.82
N THR A 151 12.02 3.64 8.45
CA THR A 151 12.09 4.03 9.86
C THR A 151 11.74 2.88 10.80
N GLY A 152 11.17 1.79 10.28
CA GLY A 152 10.62 0.71 11.08
C GLY A 152 9.29 1.08 11.74
N LEU A 153 8.75 2.26 11.44
CA LEU A 153 7.51 2.76 12.04
C LEU A 153 6.29 2.57 11.16
N GLY A 154 6.48 2.44 9.82
CA GLY A 154 5.38 2.45 8.87
C GLY A 154 4.31 1.40 9.14
N LEU A 155 4.71 0.16 9.42
CA LEU A 155 3.75 -0.92 9.65
C LEU A 155 3.12 -0.84 11.04
N SER A 156 3.84 -0.43 12.07
CA SER A 156 3.26 -0.25 13.39
C SER A 156 2.26 0.92 13.40
N ILE A 157 2.58 2.00 12.69
CA ILE A 157 1.67 3.14 12.51
C ILE A 157 0.43 2.70 11.74
N SER A 158 0.60 1.94 10.66
CA SER A 158 -0.52 1.42 9.87
C SER A 158 -1.47 0.57 10.71
N ARG A 159 -0.91 -0.29 11.56
CA ARG A 159 -1.70 -1.12 12.47
C ARG A 159 -2.47 -0.26 13.48
N GLN A 160 -1.83 0.76 14.06
CA GLN A 160 -2.50 1.68 14.98
C GLN A 160 -3.66 2.41 14.31
N ILE A 161 -3.46 2.84 13.07
CA ILE A 161 -4.50 3.53 12.31
C ILE A 161 -5.66 2.59 12.02
N VAL A 162 -5.39 1.42 11.46
CA VAL A 162 -6.43 0.48 11.04
C VAL A 162 -7.16 -0.08 12.26
N GLU A 163 -6.43 -0.57 13.23
CA GLU A 163 -7.03 -1.28 14.38
C GLU A 163 -7.42 -0.31 15.50
N GLY A 164 -6.56 0.64 15.83
CA GLY A 164 -6.82 1.56 16.94
C GLY A 164 -7.79 2.68 16.60
N LYS A 165 -7.70 3.24 15.41
CA LYS A 165 -8.52 4.39 15.01
C LYS A 165 -9.79 4.01 14.26
N HIS A 166 -9.77 2.90 13.55
CA HIS A 166 -10.88 2.50 12.66
C HIS A 166 -11.58 1.22 13.10
N GLY A 167 -11.08 0.55 14.13
CA GLY A 167 -11.68 -0.69 14.61
C GLY A 167 -11.62 -1.83 13.61
N GLY A 168 -10.71 -1.73 12.65
CA GLY A 168 -10.51 -2.75 11.64
C GLY A 168 -9.43 -3.74 11.99
N LYS A 169 -8.89 -4.40 10.97
CA LYS A 169 -7.81 -5.38 11.15
C LYS A 169 -6.85 -5.32 9.98
N ILE A 170 -5.55 -5.46 10.26
CA ILE A 170 -4.52 -5.60 9.24
C ILE A 170 -3.84 -6.96 9.40
N THR A 171 -3.74 -7.69 8.30
CA THR A 171 -3.12 -9.01 8.27
C THR A 171 -2.16 -9.10 7.11
N LEU A 172 -1.28 -10.09 7.10
CA LEU A 172 -0.39 -10.32 5.98
C LEU A 172 -0.23 -11.81 5.70
N ILE A 173 -0.03 -12.11 4.42
CA ILE A 173 0.35 -13.41 3.90
C ILE A 173 1.65 -13.21 3.13
N SER A 174 2.68 -13.97 3.48
CA SER A 174 3.97 -13.85 2.82
C SER A 174 4.77 -15.13 2.97
N ALA A 175 5.58 -15.43 1.95
CA ALA A 175 6.55 -16.52 1.99
C ALA A 175 7.76 -16.10 1.15
N GLU A 176 8.95 -16.56 1.54
CA GLU A 176 10.16 -16.24 0.81
C GLU A 176 10.03 -16.63 -0.66
N GLY A 177 10.38 -15.70 -1.55
CA GLY A 177 10.31 -15.89 -2.99
C GLY A 177 8.92 -15.81 -3.60
N LYS A 178 7.87 -15.60 -2.80
CA LYS A 178 6.48 -15.59 -3.26
C LYS A 178 5.78 -14.24 -3.09
N GLY A 179 6.48 -13.22 -2.61
CA GLY A 179 5.91 -11.92 -2.41
C GLY A 179 5.12 -11.80 -1.10
N THR A 180 4.44 -10.67 -0.96
CA THR A 180 3.71 -10.32 0.26
C THR A 180 2.35 -9.73 -0.11
N GLU A 181 1.31 -10.12 0.61
CA GLU A 181 -0.01 -9.51 0.52
C GLU A 181 -0.42 -8.98 1.89
N PHE A 182 -0.65 -7.67 1.97
CA PHE A 182 -1.27 -7.05 3.13
C PHE A 182 -2.77 -6.91 2.88
N ALA A 183 -3.57 -7.24 3.87
CA ALA A 183 -5.02 -7.10 3.81
C ALA A 183 -5.51 -6.21 4.95
N ILE A 184 -6.32 -5.22 4.61
CA ILE A 184 -6.95 -4.31 5.55
C ILE A 184 -8.44 -4.59 5.52
N ALA A 185 -9.05 -4.76 6.69
CA ALA A 185 -10.50 -4.88 6.83
C ALA A 185 -11.01 -3.65 7.58
N LEU A 186 -11.96 -2.95 7.01
CA LEU A 186 -12.54 -1.73 7.59
C LEU A 186 -14.05 -1.94 7.79
N PRO A 187 -14.56 -1.73 9.02
CA PRO A 187 -16.00 -1.89 9.26
C PRO A 187 -16.82 -0.83 8.52
N LEU A 188 -18.01 -1.21 8.08
CA LEU A 188 -18.95 -0.35 7.37
C LEU A 188 -20.02 0.28 8.26
N THR A 189 -19.88 0.19 9.55
CA THR A 189 -20.86 0.77 10.50
C THR A 189 -20.48 2.17 10.94
#